data_daa1fb462fe78e2b9f50d001a6511872
#
_entry.id   daa1fb462fe78e2b9f50d001a6511872
#
_cell.length_a   1.000
_cell.length_b   1.000
_cell.length_c   1.000
_cell.angle_alpha   90.00
_cell.angle_beta   90.00
_cell.angle_gamma   90.00
#
_symmetry.space_group_name_H-M   'P 1'
#
loop_
_entity.id
_entity.type
_entity.pdbx_description
1 polymer ?
#
loop_
_entity_poly.entity_id
_entity_poly.type
_entity_poly.pdbx_seq_one_letter_code
_entity_poly.pdbx_strand_id
1 'polypeptide(L)'
;MRSEKLIFHIDVNSAFLSWSALERLRGQPGSLDLRTVPSAVGGDEESRHGVVLAKSTPAKKYGITTGEPLASARRKCPGLIVVKPDFAVYVEQSNRLRALLRRYTDAVIPYSIDEAWAEFENFGRMYGEPEAFANKLRCEIKETLGFTVNIGISTNRLLAKMAGDFKKPDLVHTLFPEEVPGKLWNLPVEHLLFAGKSTCKRLK
;
A
#
# COMPACT_ATOMS: atom_id res chain seq x y z
N MET A 1 -0.49 17.66 -30.28
CA MET A 1 -0.64 16.50 -29.37
C MET A 1 -0.38 17.02 -27.97
N ARG A 2 -1.35 17.03 -27.05
CA ARG A 2 -1.09 17.34 -25.64
C ARG A 2 -0.14 16.28 -25.10
N SER A 3 0.94 16.71 -24.46
CA SER A 3 1.85 15.83 -23.70
C SER A 3 0.97 15.08 -22.70
N GLU A 4 0.86 13.77 -22.89
CA GLU A 4 0.01 12.95 -22.04
C GLU A 4 0.77 12.65 -20.75
N LYS A 5 0.53 13.51 -19.75
CA LYS A 5 1.07 13.30 -18.41
C LYS A 5 0.25 12.23 -17.71
N LEU A 6 0.91 11.16 -17.26
CA LEU A 6 0.32 10.14 -16.40
C LEU A 6 0.95 10.15 -15.03
N ILE A 7 0.14 9.85 -14.03
CA ILE A 7 0.54 9.77 -12.64
C ILE A 7 0.17 8.39 -12.11
N PHE A 8 1.17 7.69 -11.62
CA PHE A 8 1.01 6.42 -10.94
C PHE A 8 1.10 6.67 -9.44
N HIS A 9 0.16 6.17 -8.68
CA HIS A 9 0.22 6.06 -7.23
C HIS A 9 0.62 4.65 -6.86
N ILE A 10 1.74 4.48 -6.18
CA ILE A 10 2.28 3.20 -5.73
C ILE A 10 2.12 3.10 -4.22
N ASP A 11 1.48 2.03 -3.74
CA ASP A 11 1.15 1.79 -2.34
C ASP A 11 1.55 0.36 -1.94
N VAL A 12 2.41 0.23 -0.94
CA VAL A 12 2.92 -1.08 -0.48
C VAL A 12 1.87 -1.81 0.34
N ASN A 13 1.54 -3.02 -0.07
CA ASN A 13 0.54 -3.83 0.61
C ASN A 13 1.01 -4.28 2.00
N SER A 14 0.29 -3.83 3.06
CA SER A 14 0.63 -4.12 4.47
C SER A 14 2.10 -3.87 4.77
N ALA A 15 2.61 -2.71 4.42
CA ALA A 15 4.04 -2.34 4.35
C ALA A 15 4.85 -2.82 5.55
N PHE A 16 4.54 -2.36 6.75
CA PHE A 16 5.33 -2.70 7.94
C PHE A 16 5.40 -4.20 8.20
N LEU A 17 4.29 -4.92 7.99
CA LEU A 17 4.30 -6.38 8.13
C LEU A 17 5.10 -7.06 7.04
N SER A 18 4.94 -6.64 5.79
CA SER A 18 5.67 -7.20 4.65
C SER A 18 7.17 -6.99 4.81
N TRP A 19 7.59 -5.81 5.23
CA TRP A 19 8.99 -5.48 5.46
C TRP A 19 9.58 -6.22 6.67
N SER A 20 8.85 -6.33 7.79
CA SER A 20 9.26 -7.13 8.94
C SER A 20 9.38 -8.62 8.60
N ALA A 21 8.48 -9.15 7.75
CA ALA A 21 8.55 -10.53 7.28
C ALA A 21 9.81 -10.78 6.44
N LEU A 22 10.12 -9.87 5.50
CA LEU A 22 11.30 -9.97 4.66
C LEU A 22 12.60 -9.90 5.47
N GLU A 23 12.68 -8.98 6.43
CA GLU A 23 13.85 -8.86 7.29
C GLU A 23 14.07 -10.12 8.14
N ARG A 24 12.98 -10.67 8.70
CA ARG A 24 13.05 -11.94 9.44
C ARG A 24 13.55 -13.10 8.57
N LEU A 25 13.02 -13.24 7.35
CA LEU A 25 13.44 -14.29 6.41
C LEU A 25 14.90 -14.12 5.97
N ARG A 26 15.38 -12.89 5.86
CA ARG A 26 16.78 -12.58 5.55
C ARG A 26 17.71 -12.95 6.70
N GLY A 27 17.35 -12.55 7.92
CA GLY A 27 18.16 -12.82 9.13
C GLY A 27 18.11 -14.28 9.59
N GLN A 28 17.02 -14.99 9.29
CA GLN A 28 16.79 -16.38 9.68
C GLN A 28 16.16 -17.18 8.51
N PRO A 29 16.99 -17.67 7.58
CA PRO A 29 16.51 -18.47 6.46
C PRO A 29 15.73 -19.71 6.94
N GLY A 30 14.57 -19.96 6.33
CA GLY A 30 13.66 -21.04 6.74
C GLY A 30 12.72 -20.70 7.91
N SER A 31 12.79 -19.51 8.45
CA SER A 31 11.82 -19.05 9.45
C SER A 31 10.42 -18.89 8.83
N LEU A 32 9.40 -18.90 9.70
CA LEU A 32 8.00 -18.71 9.29
C LEU A 32 7.78 -17.33 8.66
N ASP A 33 7.21 -17.32 7.45
CA ASP A 33 6.82 -16.07 6.79
C ASP A 33 5.58 -15.48 7.47
N LEU A 34 5.75 -14.33 8.12
CA LEU A 34 4.68 -13.64 8.84
C LEU A 34 3.48 -13.27 7.96
N ARG A 35 3.66 -13.18 6.64
CA ARG A 35 2.58 -12.84 5.69
C ARG A 35 1.60 -13.99 5.48
N THR A 36 2.00 -15.23 5.76
CA THR A 36 1.21 -16.45 5.51
C THR A 36 0.41 -16.91 6.72
N VAL A 37 0.65 -16.36 7.89
CA VAL A 37 0.01 -16.71 9.17
C VAL A 37 -0.65 -15.52 9.83
N PRO A 38 -1.57 -15.72 10.80
CA PRO A 38 -2.10 -14.62 11.60
C PRO A 38 -0.98 -13.91 12.36
N SER A 39 -0.63 -12.71 11.92
CA SER A 39 0.47 -11.93 12.49
C SER A 39 0.19 -10.42 12.43
N ALA A 40 0.85 -9.66 13.28
CA ALA A 40 0.76 -8.22 13.34
C ALA A 40 2.11 -7.60 13.71
N VAL A 41 2.32 -6.37 13.26
CA VAL A 41 3.33 -5.47 13.81
C VAL A 41 2.65 -4.62 14.87
N GLY A 42 3.21 -4.56 16.06
CA GLY A 42 2.63 -3.77 17.13
C GLY A 42 3.67 -3.30 18.14
N GLY A 43 3.31 -2.28 18.89
CA GLY A 43 4.16 -1.70 19.93
C GLY A 43 4.35 -2.61 21.14
N ASP A 44 4.95 -2.07 22.19
CA ASP A 44 5.26 -2.79 23.40
C ASP A 44 3.99 -3.08 24.23
N GLU A 45 3.71 -4.35 24.46
CA GLU A 45 2.56 -4.79 25.26
C GLU A 45 2.80 -4.52 26.77
N GLU A 46 4.05 -4.54 27.24
CA GLU A 46 4.40 -4.32 28.64
C GLU A 46 4.06 -2.90 29.11
N SER A 47 4.16 -1.92 28.20
CA SER A 47 3.79 -0.53 28.46
C SER A 47 2.28 -0.24 28.43
N ARG A 48 1.43 -1.24 28.22
CA ARG A 48 -0.05 -1.14 28.05
C ARG A 48 -0.53 -0.24 26.93
N HIS A 49 0.37 0.23 26.04
CA HIS A 49 0.07 1.14 24.93
C HIS A 49 0.24 0.49 23.56
N GLY A 50 0.46 -0.84 23.51
CA GLY A 50 0.65 -1.55 22.25
C GLY A 50 -0.61 -1.54 21.39
N VAL A 51 -0.49 -0.96 20.18
CA VAL A 51 -1.55 -0.99 19.16
C VAL A 51 -1.05 -1.74 17.91
N VAL A 52 -2.00 -2.27 17.16
CA VAL A 52 -1.73 -2.90 15.87
C VAL A 52 -1.38 -1.82 14.85
N LEU A 53 -0.13 -1.80 14.35
CA LEU A 53 0.33 -0.88 13.31
C LEU A 53 0.07 -1.45 11.91
N ALA A 54 0.31 -2.75 11.74
CA ALA A 54 0.03 -3.48 10.50
C ALA A 54 -0.34 -4.92 10.81
N LYS A 55 -1.01 -5.59 9.88
CA LYS A 55 -1.48 -6.96 10.06
C LYS A 55 -1.44 -7.75 8.77
N SER A 56 -1.27 -9.07 8.89
CA SER A 56 -1.33 -10.00 7.76
C SER A 56 -2.75 -10.17 7.21
N THR A 57 -2.85 -10.64 5.98
CA THR A 57 -4.16 -11.03 5.40
C THR A 57 -4.84 -12.15 6.21
N PRO A 58 -4.15 -13.19 6.71
CA PRO A 58 -4.75 -14.14 7.64
C PRO A 58 -5.29 -13.48 8.91
N ALA A 59 -4.59 -12.52 9.51
CA ALA A 59 -5.07 -11.81 10.70
C ALA A 59 -6.33 -10.97 10.45
N LYS A 60 -6.51 -10.43 9.24
CA LYS A 60 -7.74 -9.70 8.85
C LYS A 60 -8.98 -10.58 8.97
N LYS A 61 -8.88 -11.90 8.71
CA LYS A 61 -10.01 -12.84 8.80
C LYS A 61 -10.57 -12.97 10.23
N TYR A 62 -9.77 -12.67 11.24
CA TYR A 62 -10.21 -12.62 12.65
C TYR A 62 -10.80 -11.27 13.07
N GLY A 63 -11.03 -10.35 12.12
CA GLY A 63 -11.57 -9.03 12.40
C GLY A 63 -10.58 -8.11 13.13
N ILE A 64 -9.27 -8.40 13.05
CA ILE A 64 -8.22 -7.52 13.60
C ILE A 64 -8.13 -6.26 12.76
N THR A 65 -8.11 -5.08 13.41
CA THR A 65 -8.05 -3.77 12.74
C THR A 65 -6.77 -3.00 13.13
N THR A 66 -6.26 -2.19 12.19
CA THR A 66 -5.14 -1.28 12.49
C THR A 66 -5.61 -0.22 13.49
N GLY A 67 -4.76 0.11 14.47
CA GLY A 67 -5.05 1.05 15.54
C GLY A 67 -5.75 0.43 16.75
N GLU A 68 -6.21 -0.84 16.71
CA GLU A 68 -6.79 -1.47 17.90
C GLU A 68 -5.69 -1.91 18.89
N PRO A 69 -6.01 -2.00 20.20
CA PRO A 69 -5.10 -2.52 21.22
C PRO A 69 -4.71 -3.98 20.93
N LEU A 70 -3.43 -4.33 21.11
CA LEU A 70 -2.92 -5.69 20.92
C LEU A 70 -3.64 -6.71 21.81
N ALA A 71 -3.99 -6.33 23.06
CA ALA A 71 -4.79 -7.18 23.94
C ALA A 71 -6.18 -7.53 23.34
N SER A 72 -6.80 -6.61 22.58
CA SER A 72 -8.04 -6.87 21.86
C SER A 72 -7.80 -7.80 20.67
N ALA A 73 -6.74 -7.56 19.90
CA ALA A 73 -6.36 -8.40 18.77
C ALA A 73 -6.07 -9.85 19.21
N ARG A 74 -5.38 -10.06 20.33
CA ARG A 74 -5.12 -11.40 20.89
C ARG A 74 -6.39 -12.11 21.38
N ARG A 75 -7.38 -11.39 21.91
CA ARG A 75 -8.69 -12.01 22.24
C ARG A 75 -9.39 -12.53 21.01
N LYS A 76 -9.29 -11.84 19.88
CA LYS A 76 -9.86 -12.28 18.60
C LYS A 76 -9.07 -13.42 17.96
N CYS A 77 -7.75 -13.45 18.17
CA CYS A 77 -6.86 -14.47 17.63
C CYS A 77 -5.79 -14.82 18.69
N PRO A 78 -6.03 -15.83 19.57
CA PRO A 78 -5.07 -16.21 20.62
C PRO A 78 -3.69 -16.62 20.08
N GLY A 79 -3.62 -17.18 18.89
CA GLY A 79 -2.39 -17.56 18.22
C GLY A 79 -1.73 -16.44 17.41
N LEU A 80 -2.12 -15.17 17.60
CA LEU A 80 -1.57 -14.03 16.86
C LEU A 80 -0.08 -13.85 17.16
N ILE A 81 0.75 -13.92 16.13
CA ILE A 81 2.19 -13.61 16.22
C ILE A 81 2.36 -12.10 16.14
N VAL A 82 2.90 -11.48 17.18
CA VAL A 82 3.18 -10.05 17.22
C VAL A 82 4.68 -9.84 17.15
N VAL A 83 5.12 -8.93 16.26
CA VAL A 83 6.51 -8.51 16.13
C VAL A 83 6.63 -7.01 16.41
N LYS A 84 7.74 -6.59 17.01
CA LYS A 84 8.03 -5.17 17.26
C LYS A 84 8.33 -4.46 15.94
N PRO A 85 7.94 -3.17 15.79
CA PRO A 85 8.28 -2.39 14.61
C PRO A 85 9.78 -2.08 14.58
N ASP A 86 10.36 -2.12 13.38
CA ASP A 86 11.71 -1.66 13.11
C ASP A 86 11.65 -0.55 12.04
N PHE A 87 11.62 0.70 12.49
CA PHE A 87 11.49 1.85 11.60
C PHE A 87 12.73 2.08 10.73
N ALA A 88 13.92 1.62 11.16
CA ALA A 88 15.12 1.73 10.33
C ALA A 88 14.99 0.84 9.08
N VAL A 89 14.54 -0.39 9.24
CA VAL A 89 14.20 -1.29 8.13
C VAL A 89 13.13 -0.68 7.23
N TYR A 90 12.09 -0.06 7.80
CA TYR A 90 11.00 0.51 7.01
C TYR A 90 11.46 1.69 6.14
N VAL A 91 12.31 2.56 6.68
CA VAL A 91 12.92 3.66 5.93
C VAL A 91 13.82 3.12 4.80
N GLU A 92 14.60 2.08 5.07
CA GLU A 92 15.44 1.44 4.04
C GLU A 92 14.59 0.88 2.90
N GLN A 93 13.55 0.08 3.20
CA GLN A 93 12.69 -0.51 2.18
C GLN A 93 11.94 0.56 1.36
N SER A 94 11.47 1.62 2.02
CA SER A 94 10.88 2.79 1.37
C SER A 94 11.86 3.46 0.38
N ASN A 95 13.12 3.62 0.79
CA ASN A 95 14.17 4.19 -0.07
C ASN A 95 14.48 3.27 -1.27
N ARG A 96 14.52 1.95 -1.06
CA ARG A 96 14.73 0.96 -2.14
C ARG A 96 13.59 1.01 -3.17
N LEU A 97 12.34 1.10 -2.73
CA LEU A 97 11.20 1.28 -3.63
C LEU A 97 11.35 2.55 -4.47
N ARG A 98 11.62 3.68 -3.82
CA ARG A 98 11.82 4.96 -4.53
C ARG A 98 13.00 4.93 -5.50
N ALA A 99 14.09 4.27 -5.14
CA ALA A 99 15.25 4.09 -6.02
C ALA A 99 14.88 3.25 -7.26
N LEU A 100 14.07 2.20 -7.11
CA LEU A 100 13.56 1.42 -8.23
C LEU A 100 12.68 2.28 -9.15
N LEU A 101 11.74 3.06 -8.60
CA LEU A 101 10.85 3.93 -9.38
C LEU A 101 11.64 5.00 -10.16
N ARG A 102 12.72 5.54 -9.58
CA ARG A 102 13.59 6.53 -10.24
C ARG A 102 14.34 5.99 -11.46
N ARG A 103 14.34 4.70 -11.69
CA ARG A 103 14.87 4.13 -12.96
C ARG A 103 13.97 4.43 -14.16
N TYR A 104 12.72 4.81 -13.90
CA TYR A 104 11.69 5.05 -14.91
C TYR A 104 11.32 6.53 -15.04
N THR A 105 11.42 7.30 -13.98
CA THR A 105 11.15 8.75 -13.97
C THR A 105 11.87 9.44 -12.83
N ASP A 106 12.36 10.65 -13.07
CA ASP A 106 12.96 11.49 -12.02
C ASP A 106 11.89 12.08 -11.08
N ALA A 107 10.66 12.19 -11.54
CA ALA A 107 9.54 12.78 -10.78
C ALA A 107 8.88 11.75 -9.85
N VAL A 108 9.63 11.24 -8.88
CA VAL A 108 9.14 10.38 -7.79
C VAL A 108 8.92 11.22 -6.54
N ILE A 109 7.66 11.40 -6.17
CA ILE A 109 7.22 12.25 -5.05
C ILE A 109 6.73 11.37 -3.90
N PRO A 110 7.43 11.33 -2.75
CA PRO A 110 6.95 10.61 -1.57
C PRO A 110 5.64 11.22 -1.04
N TYR A 111 4.69 10.37 -0.65
CA TYR A 111 3.50 10.78 0.08
C TYR A 111 3.57 10.35 1.55
N SER A 112 3.95 9.10 1.77
CA SER A 112 4.21 8.53 3.09
C SER A 112 5.45 7.63 3.05
N ILE A 113 5.69 6.86 4.09
CA ILE A 113 6.78 5.89 4.13
C ILE A 113 6.55 4.73 3.14
N ASP A 114 5.30 4.39 2.85
CA ASP A 114 4.87 3.26 2.03
C ASP A 114 4.18 3.65 0.73
N GLU A 115 4.00 4.95 0.48
CA GLU A 115 3.32 5.47 -0.71
C GLU A 115 4.17 6.51 -1.44
N ALA A 116 4.10 6.48 -2.77
CA ALA A 116 4.71 7.49 -3.63
C ALA A 116 3.89 7.71 -4.91
N TRP A 117 4.00 8.91 -5.48
CA TRP A 117 3.63 9.15 -6.87
C TRP A 117 4.86 9.07 -7.77
N ALA A 118 4.69 8.45 -8.93
CA ALA A 118 5.61 8.51 -10.05
C ALA A 118 4.90 9.22 -11.22
N GLU A 119 5.44 10.34 -11.67
CA GLU A 119 4.86 11.13 -12.74
C GLU A 119 5.65 10.94 -14.04
N PHE A 120 4.94 10.79 -15.13
CA PHE A 120 5.52 10.50 -16.43
C PHE A 120 5.01 11.51 -17.46
N GLU A 121 5.93 12.11 -18.19
CA GLU A 121 5.63 12.94 -19.36
C GLU A 121 5.76 12.11 -20.63
N ASN A 122 4.88 12.33 -21.61
CA ASN A 122 4.88 11.60 -22.90
C ASN A 122 4.85 10.07 -22.74
N PHE A 123 4.09 9.57 -21.77
CA PHE A 123 4.10 8.18 -21.34
C PHE A 123 3.93 7.18 -22.50
N GLY A 124 2.87 7.32 -23.30
CA GLY A 124 2.53 6.40 -24.39
C GLY A 124 3.66 6.20 -25.41
N ARG A 125 4.48 7.23 -25.65
CA ARG A 125 5.63 7.14 -26.56
C ARG A 125 6.77 6.32 -25.97
N MET A 126 6.97 6.37 -24.65
CA MET A 126 8.13 5.75 -23.99
C MET A 126 7.80 4.34 -23.49
N TYR A 127 6.59 4.11 -23.00
CA TYR A 127 6.24 2.92 -22.24
C TYR A 127 5.03 2.14 -22.79
N GLY A 128 4.32 2.70 -23.80
CA GLY A 128 3.15 2.04 -24.40
C GLY A 128 1.90 2.13 -23.53
N GLU A 129 1.19 0.99 -23.38
CA GLU A 129 -0.08 0.95 -22.64
C GLU A 129 0.15 1.05 -21.12
N PRO A 130 -0.54 1.99 -20.42
CA PRO A 130 -0.32 2.27 -19.01
C PRO A 130 -0.52 1.07 -18.08
N GLU A 131 -1.60 0.30 -18.27
CA GLU A 131 -1.89 -0.86 -17.43
C GLU A 131 -0.87 -1.98 -17.64
N ALA A 132 -0.42 -2.20 -18.88
CA ALA A 132 0.58 -3.21 -19.18
C ALA A 132 1.93 -2.88 -18.52
N PHE A 133 2.36 -1.61 -18.62
CA PHE A 133 3.57 -1.13 -17.95
C PHE A 133 3.45 -1.22 -16.42
N ALA A 134 2.33 -0.78 -15.84
CA ALA A 134 2.11 -0.84 -14.40
C ALA A 134 2.14 -2.28 -13.87
N ASN A 135 1.56 -3.24 -14.60
CA ASN A 135 1.65 -4.65 -14.24
C ASN A 135 3.09 -5.17 -14.30
N LYS A 136 3.87 -4.77 -15.31
CA LYS A 136 5.30 -5.10 -15.40
C LYS A 136 6.07 -4.51 -14.22
N LEU A 137 5.85 -3.23 -13.90
CA LEU A 137 6.47 -2.55 -12.75
C LEU A 137 6.11 -3.23 -11.43
N ARG A 138 4.83 -3.60 -11.23
CA ARG A 138 4.35 -4.31 -10.06
C ARG A 138 5.06 -5.68 -9.89
N CYS A 139 5.20 -6.42 -10.98
CA CYS A 139 5.93 -7.70 -10.98
C CYS A 139 7.41 -7.48 -10.65
N GLU A 140 8.06 -6.49 -11.26
CA GLU A 140 9.47 -6.17 -10.96
C GLU A 140 9.69 -5.79 -9.50
N ILE A 141 8.81 -4.97 -8.92
CA ILE A 141 8.86 -4.64 -7.48
C ILE A 141 8.79 -5.91 -6.64
N LYS A 142 7.85 -6.78 -6.94
CA LYS A 142 7.66 -8.04 -6.23
C LYS A 142 8.89 -8.97 -6.32
N GLU A 143 9.48 -9.11 -7.50
CA GLU A 143 10.63 -9.97 -7.76
C GLU A 143 11.92 -9.39 -7.15
N THR A 144 12.13 -8.07 -7.29
CA THR A 144 13.37 -7.41 -6.86
C THR A 144 13.38 -7.06 -5.38
N LEU A 145 12.23 -6.61 -4.85
CA LEU A 145 12.13 -6.10 -3.47
C LEU A 145 11.41 -7.09 -2.53
N GLY A 146 10.69 -8.10 -3.07
CA GLY A 146 10.07 -9.18 -2.30
C GLY A 146 8.73 -8.83 -1.65
N PHE A 147 8.15 -7.66 -1.92
CA PHE A 147 6.82 -7.27 -1.44
C PHE A 147 5.91 -6.84 -2.59
N THR A 148 4.61 -6.79 -2.33
CA THR A 148 3.62 -6.43 -3.33
C THR A 148 3.17 -4.98 -3.16
N VAL A 149 2.71 -4.38 -4.27
CA VAL A 149 2.15 -3.03 -4.30
C VAL A 149 0.81 -3.01 -5.01
N ASN A 150 -0.03 -2.04 -4.67
CA ASN A 150 -1.10 -1.59 -5.55
C ASN A 150 -0.63 -0.40 -6.36
N ILE A 151 -1.06 -0.32 -7.62
CA ILE A 151 -0.78 0.83 -8.48
C ILE A 151 -2.10 1.39 -8.98
N GLY A 152 -2.33 2.66 -8.70
CA GLY A 152 -3.43 3.42 -9.29
C GLY A 152 -2.93 4.40 -10.34
N ILE A 153 -3.60 4.50 -11.47
CA ILE A 153 -3.18 5.29 -12.64
C ILE A 153 -4.24 6.33 -12.97
N SER A 154 -3.81 7.56 -13.18
CA SER A 154 -4.66 8.65 -13.67
C SER A 154 -3.83 9.81 -14.24
N THR A 155 -4.52 10.88 -14.64
CA THR A 155 -3.92 12.14 -15.08
C THR A 155 -3.69 13.14 -13.93
N ASN A 156 -4.15 12.83 -12.72
CA ASN A 156 -3.90 13.63 -11.52
C ASN A 156 -3.67 12.73 -10.28
N ARG A 157 -3.00 13.28 -9.26
CA ARG A 157 -2.61 12.55 -8.05
C ARG A 157 -3.80 12.05 -7.23
N LEU A 158 -4.88 12.83 -7.15
CA LEU A 158 -6.07 12.47 -6.38
C LEU A 158 -6.72 11.20 -6.96
N LEU A 159 -7.01 11.21 -8.24
CA LEU A 159 -7.65 10.07 -8.92
C LEU A 159 -6.72 8.85 -8.96
N ALA A 160 -5.41 9.05 -9.16
CA ALA A 160 -4.45 7.96 -9.12
C ALA A 160 -4.44 7.27 -7.73
N LYS A 161 -4.44 8.05 -6.64
CA LYS A 161 -4.53 7.47 -5.30
C LYS A 161 -5.84 6.75 -5.06
N MET A 162 -6.96 7.33 -5.47
CA MET A 162 -8.27 6.69 -5.34
C MET A 162 -8.37 5.38 -6.14
N ALA A 163 -7.79 5.34 -7.34
CA ALA A 163 -7.71 4.10 -8.13
C ALA A 163 -6.97 3.01 -7.37
N GLY A 164 -5.81 3.32 -6.76
CA GLY A 164 -5.03 2.37 -5.96
C GLY A 164 -5.77 1.79 -4.76
N ASP A 165 -6.83 2.46 -4.29
CA ASP A 165 -7.63 2.03 -3.13
C ASP A 165 -8.86 1.18 -3.49
N PHE A 166 -9.24 1.03 -4.77
CA PHE A 166 -10.44 0.29 -5.18
C PHE A 166 -10.46 -1.16 -4.71
N LYS A 167 -9.40 -1.89 -4.97
CA LYS A 167 -9.24 -3.28 -4.55
C LYS A 167 -7.78 -3.59 -4.27
N LYS A 168 -7.51 -4.25 -3.16
CA LYS A 168 -6.17 -4.68 -2.72
C LYS A 168 -6.21 -6.17 -2.31
N PRO A 169 -5.11 -6.90 -2.32
CA PRO A 169 -3.75 -6.46 -2.64
C PRO A 169 -3.30 -6.82 -4.07
N ASP A 170 -2.11 -6.32 -4.45
CA ASP A 170 -1.32 -6.74 -5.61
C ASP A 170 -2.04 -6.56 -6.95
N LEU A 171 -2.65 -5.37 -7.16
CA LEU A 171 -3.46 -5.05 -8.33
C LEU A 171 -3.10 -3.69 -8.92
N VAL A 172 -3.47 -3.51 -10.19
CA VAL A 172 -3.42 -2.25 -10.94
C VAL A 172 -4.84 -1.80 -11.22
N HIS A 173 -5.11 -0.51 -11.07
CA HIS A 173 -6.41 0.11 -11.39
C HIS A 173 -6.21 1.45 -12.07
N THR A 174 -7.14 1.79 -12.95
CA THR A 174 -7.25 3.12 -13.55
C THR A 174 -8.43 3.88 -12.99
N LEU A 175 -8.30 5.20 -12.95
CA LEU A 175 -9.40 6.12 -12.74
C LEU A 175 -9.13 7.41 -13.52
N PHE A 176 -9.33 7.34 -14.83
CA PHE A 176 -9.27 8.52 -15.70
C PHE A 176 -10.49 9.41 -15.52
N PRO A 177 -10.43 10.70 -15.87
CA PRO A 177 -11.59 11.60 -15.73
C PRO A 177 -12.88 11.08 -16.37
N GLU A 178 -12.79 10.44 -17.52
CA GLU A 178 -13.91 9.81 -18.23
C GLU A 178 -14.49 8.58 -17.53
N GLU A 179 -13.71 7.92 -16.68
CA GLU A 179 -14.14 6.75 -15.90
C GLU A 179 -14.83 7.13 -14.58
N VAL A 180 -14.68 8.40 -14.14
CA VAL A 180 -15.22 8.89 -12.85
C VAL A 180 -16.72 8.64 -12.71
N PRO A 181 -17.59 8.92 -13.72
CA PRO A 181 -19.02 8.64 -13.59
C PRO A 181 -19.34 7.16 -13.33
N GLY A 182 -18.62 6.26 -13.99
CA GLY A 182 -18.84 4.81 -13.88
C GLY A 182 -18.19 4.16 -12.66
N LYS A 183 -16.99 4.61 -12.28
CA LYS A 183 -16.20 3.96 -11.22
C LYS A 183 -16.31 4.66 -9.86
N LEU A 184 -16.44 5.99 -9.84
CA LEU A 184 -16.34 6.76 -8.60
C LEU A 184 -17.69 7.22 -8.06
N TRP A 185 -18.61 7.74 -8.91
CA TRP A 185 -19.88 8.30 -8.43
C TRP A 185 -20.81 7.27 -7.77
N ASN A 186 -20.62 5.99 -8.08
CA ASN A 186 -21.39 4.91 -7.47
C ASN A 186 -20.83 4.45 -6.09
N LEU A 187 -19.69 5.01 -5.65
CA LEU A 187 -19.12 4.65 -4.37
C LEU A 187 -19.74 5.48 -3.23
N PRO A 188 -19.89 4.89 -2.03
CA PRO A 188 -20.24 5.65 -0.84
C PRO A 188 -19.25 6.79 -0.59
N VAL A 189 -19.75 7.93 -0.08
CA VAL A 189 -18.91 9.12 0.21
C VAL A 189 -17.73 8.83 1.12
N GLU A 190 -17.81 7.82 1.95
CA GLU A 190 -16.75 7.34 2.84
C GLU A 190 -15.52 6.82 2.10
N HIS A 191 -15.66 6.48 0.82
CA HIS A 191 -14.55 6.05 -0.04
C HIS A 191 -13.81 7.22 -0.70
N LEU A 192 -14.34 8.45 -0.59
CA LEU A 192 -13.63 9.61 -1.12
C LEU A 192 -12.41 9.92 -0.26
N LEU A 193 -11.27 10.15 -0.93
CA LEU A 193 -10.04 10.56 -0.26
C LEU A 193 -10.29 11.83 0.55
N PHE A 194 -9.83 11.85 1.79
CA PHE A 194 -10.04 12.91 2.79
C PHE A 194 -11.46 13.08 3.31
N ALA A 195 -12.43 12.29 2.89
CA ALA A 195 -13.77 12.29 3.48
C ALA A 195 -13.78 11.52 4.81
N GLY A 196 -13.32 12.15 5.88
CA GLY A 196 -13.36 11.57 7.23
C GLY A 196 -14.79 11.50 7.77
N LYS A 197 -14.97 10.82 8.93
CA LYS A 197 -16.28 10.60 9.57
C LYS A 197 -17.12 11.87 9.72
N SER A 198 -16.49 12.99 10.10
CA SER A 198 -17.18 14.29 10.25
C SER A 198 -17.70 14.82 8.90
N THR A 199 -16.88 14.74 7.86
CA THR A 199 -17.26 15.17 6.50
C THR A 199 -18.40 14.31 5.97
N CYS A 200 -18.28 12.98 6.10
CA CYS A 200 -19.32 12.05 5.68
C CYS A 200 -20.66 12.29 6.38
N LYS A 201 -20.63 12.59 7.71
CA LYS A 201 -21.84 12.91 8.47
C LYS A 201 -22.52 14.22 8.00
N ARG A 202 -21.76 15.16 7.44
CA ARG A 202 -22.30 16.42 6.91
C ARG A 202 -22.82 16.32 5.48
N LEU A 203 -22.33 15.34 4.73
CA LEU A 203 -22.71 15.09 3.33
C LEU A 203 -23.89 14.14 3.17
N LYS A 204 -24.28 13.43 4.24
CA LYS A 204 -25.49 12.60 4.36
C LYS A 204 -26.63 13.37 4.96
#